data_0443ff76b9779991619473e94e64bb05
#
_entry.id   0443ff76b9779991619473e94e64bb05
#
_cell.length_a   1.000
_cell.length_b   1.000
_cell.length_c   1.000
_cell.angle_alpha   90.00
_cell.angle_beta   90.00
_cell.angle_gamma   90.00
#
_symmetry.space_group_name_H-M   'P 1'
#
loop_
_entity.id
_entity.type
_entity.pdbx_description
1 polymer ?
#
loop_
_entity_poly.entity_id
_entity_poly.type
_entity_poly.pdbx_seq_one_letter_code
_entity_poly.pdbx_strand_id
1 'polypeptide(L)'
;MLSGALDDADPSPGLSGRIGGLQASGLLAFLSSAILGQYDPFSAGPEGSDDPGVLMLVLPNIVGVERSLKVVPSDFRLWVCLHEVTHRVQFSANPWLRDYMLDNIAVLTSETGESVGELAGRVTDMLRGDKPREKGVIGAMQLLQSPEQYDALNRMLMLGTLLEGHADHVMDAVGPAQVPTVASIRAAFDKRRTGPRNPVQRIIRALIGMDAKLAQYIRGKAFVDEVVSRVGMDRFNTIWTSAETMPLPDEIDEPAKWIARVL
;
A
#
# COMPACT_ATOMS: atom_id res chain seq x y z
N MET A 1 23.57 -55.18 6.73
CA MET A 1 23.04 -55.19 5.36
C MET A 1 21.61 -54.76 5.41
N LEU A 2 21.33 -53.57 4.98
CA LEU A 2 20.17 -53.17 4.18
C LEU A 2 20.26 -51.66 4.04
N SER A 3 20.81 -51.29 2.89
CA SER A 3 20.75 -49.97 2.33
C SER A 3 19.28 -49.66 2.01
N GLY A 4 18.67 -48.70 2.71
CA GLY A 4 17.43 -48.08 2.32
C GLY A 4 17.78 -46.75 1.72
N ALA A 5 17.78 -46.68 0.38
CA ALA A 5 17.84 -45.44 -0.36
C ALA A 5 16.63 -44.60 0.02
N LEU A 6 16.89 -43.45 0.64
CA LEU A 6 15.92 -42.39 0.72
C LEU A 6 15.84 -41.78 -0.68
N ASP A 7 14.78 -42.12 -1.38
CA ASP A 7 14.34 -41.44 -2.59
C ASP A 7 13.92 -40.02 -2.19
N ASP A 8 14.85 -39.09 -2.30
CA ASP A 8 14.55 -37.66 -2.32
C ASP A 8 13.82 -37.35 -3.63
N ALA A 9 12.55 -37.67 -3.65
CA ALA A 9 11.63 -37.18 -4.69
C ALA A 9 11.48 -35.69 -4.47
N ASP A 10 12.28 -34.90 -5.20
CA ASP A 10 12.06 -33.46 -5.40
C ASP A 10 10.60 -33.28 -5.87
N PRO A 11 9.72 -32.63 -5.08
CA PRO A 11 8.34 -32.48 -5.48
C PRO A 11 8.27 -31.46 -6.61
N SER A 12 8.46 -31.94 -7.85
CA SER A 12 8.19 -31.10 -9.02
C SER A 12 6.75 -30.61 -8.91
N PRO A 13 6.52 -29.30 -8.89
CA PRO A 13 5.17 -28.75 -8.69
C PRO A 13 4.25 -29.33 -9.76
N GLY A 14 3.13 -29.91 -9.34
CA GLY A 14 2.10 -30.41 -10.23
C GLY A 14 1.60 -29.30 -11.16
N LEU A 15 0.86 -29.65 -12.19
CA LEU A 15 0.37 -28.69 -13.20
C LEU A 15 -0.32 -27.46 -12.55
N SER A 16 -1.06 -27.66 -11.47
CA SER A 16 -1.68 -26.57 -10.68
C SER A 16 -0.65 -25.64 -10.03
N GLY A 17 0.44 -26.19 -9.50
CA GLY A 17 1.54 -25.41 -8.91
C GLY A 17 2.30 -24.59 -9.97
N ARG A 18 2.48 -25.13 -11.16
CA ARG A 18 3.10 -24.42 -12.30
C ARG A 18 2.22 -23.28 -12.80
N ILE A 19 0.91 -23.49 -12.90
CA ILE A 19 -0.06 -22.45 -13.29
C ILE A 19 -0.09 -21.34 -12.21
N GLY A 20 -0.17 -21.71 -10.93
CA GLY A 20 -0.12 -20.76 -9.82
C GLY A 20 1.18 -19.95 -9.79
N GLY A 21 2.34 -20.61 -10.01
CA GLY A 21 3.63 -19.94 -10.12
C GLY A 21 3.71 -18.96 -11.29
N LEU A 22 3.16 -19.33 -12.46
CA LEU A 22 3.12 -18.45 -13.63
C LEU A 22 2.20 -17.23 -13.39
N GLN A 23 1.06 -17.42 -12.73
CA GLN A 23 0.15 -16.35 -12.35
C GLN A 23 0.80 -15.38 -11.36
N ALA A 24 1.45 -15.92 -10.31
CA ALA A 24 2.17 -15.12 -9.32
C ALA A 24 3.34 -14.35 -9.96
N SER A 25 4.11 -14.98 -10.85
CA SER A 25 5.21 -14.32 -11.57
C SER A 25 4.70 -13.20 -12.48
N GLY A 26 3.60 -13.42 -13.20
CA GLY A 26 2.97 -12.40 -14.04
C GLY A 26 2.47 -11.21 -13.22
N LEU A 27 1.89 -11.47 -12.05
CA LEU A 27 1.45 -10.44 -11.13
C LEU A 27 2.62 -9.63 -10.56
N LEU A 28 3.68 -10.30 -10.11
CA LEU A 28 4.89 -9.65 -9.60
C LEU A 28 5.58 -8.82 -10.69
N ALA A 29 5.70 -9.33 -11.91
CA ALA A 29 6.24 -8.58 -13.05
C ALA A 29 5.39 -7.32 -13.36
N PHE A 30 4.06 -7.43 -13.27
CA PHE A 30 3.16 -6.29 -13.45
C PHE A 30 3.35 -5.25 -12.34
N LEU A 31 3.36 -5.68 -11.07
CA LEU A 31 3.55 -4.79 -9.92
C LEU A 31 4.91 -4.10 -9.97
N SER A 32 5.99 -4.84 -10.26
CA SER A 32 7.33 -4.29 -10.35
C SER A 32 7.47 -3.23 -11.45
N SER A 33 6.70 -3.34 -12.54
CA SER A 33 6.69 -2.33 -13.61
C SER A 33 5.96 -1.02 -13.25
N ALA A 34 5.17 -1.02 -12.18
CA ALA A 34 4.38 0.12 -11.74
C ALA A 34 5.08 0.94 -10.64
N ILE A 35 6.05 0.36 -9.95
CA ILE A 35 6.75 0.97 -8.80
C ILE A 35 7.86 1.90 -9.35
N LEU A 36 7.89 3.16 -8.90
CA LEU A 36 8.93 4.13 -9.25
C LEU A 36 10.05 4.16 -8.22
N GLY A 37 9.70 3.95 -6.95
CA GLY A 37 10.62 3.82 -5.85
C GLY A 37 9.94 3.09 -4.69
N GLN A 38 10.69 2.88 -3.64
CA GLN A 38 10.21 2.28 -2.41
C GLN A 38 11.15 2.64 -1.26
N TYR A 39 10.59 2.93 -0.10
CA TYR A 39 11.32 2.91 1.16
C TYR A 39 11.02 1.61 1.91
N ASP A 40 12.08 0.85 2.25
CA ASP A 40 11.99 -0.36 3.06
C ASP A 40 12.47 -0.05 4.49
N PRO A 41 11.56 0.05 5.47
CA PRO A 41 11.92 0.36 6.84
C PRO A 41 12.48 -0.85 7.60
N PHE A 42 12.45 -2.07 7.02
CA PHE A 42 12.82 -3.31 7.70
C PHE A 42 14.26 -3.75 7.40
N SER A 43 14.80 -3.38 6.26
CA SER A 43 16.19 -3.67 5.91
C SER A 43 17.15 -2.82 6.71
N ALA A 44 18.33 -3.35 6.99
CA ALA A 44 19.42 -2.56 7.55
C ALA A 44 19.83 -1.48 6.55
N GLY A 45 20.00 -0.26 7.05
CA GLY A 45 20.55 0.83 6.25
C GLY A 45 21.97 0.53 5.75
N PRO A 46 22.52 1.35 4.84
CA PRO A 46 23.90 1.22 4.39
C PRO A 46 24.87 1.18 5.56
N GLU A 47 25.98 0.44 5.42
CA GLU A 47 27.00 0.32 6.45
C GLU A 47 27.51 1.69 6.91
N GLY A 48 27.44 1.96 8.21
CA GLY A 48 27.80 3.25 8.80
C GLY A 48 26.67 4.31 8.82
N SER A 49 25.43 3.93 8.46
CA SER A 49 24.25 4.79 8.60
C SER A 49 23.55 4.52 9.93
N ASP A 50 23.29 5.56 10.71
CA ASP A 50 22.44 5.50 11.90
C ASP A 50 20.94 5.43 11.54
N ASP A 51 20.60 5.56 10.25
CA ASP A 51 19.25 5.62 9.75
C ASP A 51 18.81 4.21 9.31
N PRO A 52 17.83 3.61 9.99
CA PRO A 52 17.30 2.31 9.60
C PRO A 52 16.54 2.42 8.28
N GLY A 53 16.67 1.39 7.44
CA GLY A 53 15.90 1.29 6.20
C GLY A 53 16.69 1.65 4.94
N VAL A 54 16.13 1.24 3.81
CA VAL A 54 16.72 1.42 2.48
C VAL A 54 15.75 2.11 1.56
N LEU A 55 16.19 3.23 0.98
CA LEU A 55 15.46 3.93 -0.07
C LEU A 55 15.94 3.42 -1.42
N MET A 56 15.01 2.92 -2.23
CA MET A 56 15.28 2.36 -3.55
C MET A 56 14.54 3.16 -4.63
N LEU A 57 15.20 3.38 -5.77
CA LEU A 57 14.60 3.98 -6.95
C LEU A 57 14.70 3.02 -8.14
N VAL A 58 13.59 2.83 -8.85
CA VAL A 58 13.51 1.95 -10.03
C VAL A 58 13.72 2.79 -11.29
N LEU A 59 14.98 3.09 -11.59
CA LEU A 59 15.35 4.00 -12.69
C LEU A 59 14.73 3.64 -14.04
N PRO A 60 14.67 2.36 -14.49
CA PRO A 60 14.02 2.03 -15.76
C PRO A 60 12.55 2.46 -15.80
N ASN A 61 11.81 2.29 -14.69
CA ASN A 61 10.42 2.68 -14.60
C ASN A 61 10.27 4.20 -14.57
N ILE A 62 11.11 4.90 -13.81
CA ILE A 62 11.12 6.37 -13.76
C ILE A 62 11.31 6.94 -15.17
N VAL A 63 12.34 6.47 -15.90
CA VAL A 63 12.62 6.91 -17.27
C VAL A 63 11.48 6.56 -18.24
N GLY A 64 10.88 5.38 -18.07
CA GLY A 64 9.73 4.96 -18.88
C GLY A 64 8.51 5.87 -18.66
N VAL A 65 8.24 6.23 -17.41
CA VAL A 65 7.10 7.07 -17.04
C VAL A 65 7.33 8.52 -17.47
N GLU A 66 8.51 9.12 -17.20
CA GLU A 66 8.81 10.50 -17.60
C GLU A 66 8.64 10.70 -19.11
N ARG A 67 9.10 9.74 -19.91
CA ARG A 67 8.94 9.75 -21.38
C ARG A 67 7.48 9.62 -21.79
N SER A 68 6.74 8.72 -21.15
CA SER A 68 5.31 8.50 -21.43
C SER A 68 4.46 9.74 -21.11
N LEU A 69 4.77 10.42 -20.00
CA LEU A 69 4.08 11.63 -19.57
C LEU A 69 4.53 12.89 -20.31
N LYS A 70 5.68 12.85 -20.99
CA LYS A 70 6.30 14.00 -21.69
C LYS A 70 6.53 15.18 -20.73
N VAL A 71 6.95 14.89 -19.53
CA VAL A 71 7.28 15.88 -18.49
C VAL A 71 8.76 16.23 -18.49
N VAL A 72 9.15 17.30 -17.79
CA VAL A 72 10.55 17.70 -17.63
C VAL A 72 11.26 16.65 -16.76
N PRO A 73 12.30 15.96 -17.28
CA PRO A 73 12.90 14.82 -16.58
C PRO A 73 13.49 15.16 -15.22
N SER A 74 14.20 16.28 -15.08
CA SER A 74 14.79 16.71 -13.81
C SER A 74 13.74 16.90 -12.74
N ASP A 75 12.66 17.60 -13.07
CA ASP A 75 11.58 17.92 -12.15
C ASP A 75 10.81 16.67 -11.77
N PHE A 76 10.55 15.79 -12.74
CA PHE A 76 9.84 14.54 -12.48
C PHE A 76 10.64 13.62 -11.55
N ARG A 77 11.95 13.49 -11.77
CA ARG A 77 12.82 12.68 -10.90
C ARG A 77 12.90 13.25 -9.50
N LEU A 78 13.04 14.57 -9.36
CA LEU A 78 13.00 15.22 -8.05
C LEU A 78 11.65 15.00 -7.36
N TRP A 79 10.55 15.11 -8.10
CA TRP A 79 9.20 14.87 -7.60
C TRP A 79 9.03 13.43 -7.06
N VAL A 80 9.54 12.41 -7.79
CA VAL A 80 9.57 11.01 -7.31
C VAL A 80 10.45 10.88 -6.07
N CYS A 81 11.65 11.48 -6.06
CA CYS A 81 12.53 11.44 -4.89
C CYS A 81 11.88 12.05 -3.64
N LEU A 82 11.14 13.15 -3.79
CA LEU A 82 10.41 13.76 -2.68
C LEU A 82 9.37 12.81 -2.08
N HIS A 83 8.67 12.03 -2.92
CA HIS A 83 7.74 11.00 -2.45
C HIS A 83 8.45 9.97 -1.57
N GLU A 84 9.48 9.35 -2.08
CA GLU A 84 10.19 8.28 -1.39
C GLU A 84 10.93 8.77 -0.12
N VAL A 85 11.50 9.98 -0.18
CA VAL A 85 12.12 10.62 0.99
C VAL A 85 11.07 10.96 2.05
N THR A 86 9.85 11.30 1.65
CA THR A 86 8.76 11.51 2.62
C THR A 86 8.48 10.24 3.40
N HIS A 87 8.41 9.07 2.74
CA HIS A 87 8.26 7.80 3.44
C HIS A 87 9.42 7.53 4.41
N ARG A 88 10.66 7.80 3.99
CA ARG A 88 11.81 7.70 4.90
C ARG A 88 11.63 8.58 6.14
N VAL A 89 11.23 9.84 5.97
CA VAL A 89 11.01 10.76 7.10
C VAL A 89 9.85 10.28 8.00
N GLN A 90 8.76 9.78 7.42
CA GLN A 90 7.63 9.22 8.18
C GLN A 90 8.10 8.13 9.14
N PHE A 91 8.90 7.18 8.69
CA PHE A 91 9.38 6.07 9.51
C PHE A 91 10.54 6.45 10.44
N SER A 92 11.50 7.27 9.99
CA SER A 92 12.64 7.67 10.83
C SER A 92 12.23 8.60 11.95
N ALA A 93 11.26 9.49 11.72
CA ALA A 93 10.72 10.38 12.75
C ALA A 93 9.75 9.66 13.72
N ASN A 94 9.16 8.54 13.31
CA ASN A 94 8.13 7.82 14.06
C ASN A 94 8.45 6.31 14.12
N PRO A 95 9.44 5.90 14.93
CA PRO A 95 9.90 4.50 14.98
C PRO A 95 8.81 3.47 15.30
N TRP A 96 7.77 3.87 16.04
CA TRP A 96 6.64 3.01 16.38
C TRP A 96 5.87 2.48 15.15
N LEU A 97 5.93 3.18 14.01
CA LEU A 97 5.28 2.74 12.77
C LEU A 97 5.81 1.39 12.28
N ARG A 98 7.14 1.17 12.45
CA ARG A 98 7.77 -0.09 12.09
C ARG A 98 7.23 -1.25 12.95
N ASP A 99 7.20 -1.06 14.25
CA ASP A 99 6.71 -2.08 15.19
C ASP A 99 5.21 -2.34 14.95
N TYR A 100 4.42 -1.30 14.76
CA TYR A 100 3.02 -1.40 14.39
C TYR A 100 2.78 -2.22 13.12
N MET A 101 3.61 -2.02 12.08
CA MET A 101 3.53 -2.85 10.87
C MET A 101 3.89 -4.30 11.13
N LEU A 102 4.98 -4.56 11.88
CA LEU A 102 5.43 -5.92 12.20
C LEU A 102 4.37 -6.69 13.00
N ASP A 103 3.77 -6.05 14.00
CA ASP A 103 2.71 -6.64 14.82
C ASP A 103 1.49 -7.03 13.97
N ASN A 104 1.04 -6.13 13.08
CA ASN A 104 -0.08 -6.44 12.20
C ASN A 104 0.26 -7.51 11.15
N ILE A 105 1.49 -7.53 10.62
CA ILE A 105 1.96 -8.59 9.71
C ILE A 105 1.99 -9.94 10.44
N ALA A 106 2.46 -9.98 11.68
CA ALA A 106 2.46 -11.19 12.50
C ALA A 106 1.05 -11.77 12.68
N VAL A 107 0.06 -10.90 12.95
CA VAL A 107 -1.35 -11.32 13.02
C VAL A 107 -1.85 -11.84 11.67
N LEU A 108 -1.53 -11.15 10.56
CA LEU A 108 -1.95 -11.55 9.20
C LEU A 108 -1.35 -12.87 8.75
N THR A 109 -0.14 -13.21 9.22
CA THR A 109 0.57 -14.43 8.85
C THR A 109 0.43 -15.55 9.87
N SER A 110 -0.26 -15.33 10.99
CA SER A 110 -0.54 -16.37 11.97
C SER A 110 -1.40 -17.47 11.35
N GLU A 111 -1.05 -18.72 11.62
CA GLU A 111 -1.90 -19.84 11.27
C GLU A 111 -3.19 -19.74 12.09
N THR A 112 -4.32 -19.56 11.40
CA THR A 112 -5.63 -19.71 12.04
C THR A 112 -5.83 -21.19 12.28
N GLY A 113 -5.79 -21.61 13.55
CA GLY A 113 -6.13 -23.00 13.94
C GLY A 113 -7.60 -23.35 13.70
N GLU A 114 -8.27 -22.64 12.81
CA GLU A 114 -9.69 -22.81 12.50
C GLU A 114 -9.95 -24.10 11.73
N SER A 115 -10.96 -24.82 12.18
CA SER A 115 -11.44 -26.02 11.50
C SER A 115 -12.17 -25.67 10.18
N VAL A 116 -12.15 -26.60 9.22
CA VAL A 116 -12.91 -26.46 7.96
C VAL A 116 -14.41 -26.21 8.22
N GLY A 117 -14.94 -26.69 9.37
CA GLY A 117 -16.32 -26.47 9.78
C GLY A 117 -16.62 -25.03 10.18
N GLU A 118 -15.72 -24.36 10.88
CA GLU A 118 -15.83 -22.94 11.26
C GLU A 118 -15.74 -22.03 10.02
N LEU A 119 -14.84 -22.37 9.08
CA LEU A 119 -14.74 -21.67 7.81
C LEU A 119 -16.03 -21.80 6.99
N ALA A 120 -16.60 -23.02 6.91
CA ALA A 120 -17.88 -23.27 6.22
C ALA A 120 -19.05 -22.54 6.90
N GLY A 121 -19.06 -22.46 8.23
CA GLY A 121 -20.02 -21.69 9.01
C GLY A 121 -19.99 -20.22 8.65
N ARG A 122 -18.80 -19.59 8.66
CA ARG A 122 -18.62 -18.18 8.26
C ARG A 122 -19.07 -17.89 6.84
N VAL A 123 -18.71 -18.75 5.89
CA VAL A 123 -19.17 -18.63 4.49
C VAL A 123 -20.71 -18.68 4.42
N THR A 124 -21.34 -19.56 5.21
CA THR A 124 -22.79 -19.69 5.25
C THR A 124 -23.45 -18.45 5.87
N ASP A 125 -22.92 -17.95 6.98
CA ASP A 125 -23.43 -16.75 7.66
C ASP A 125 -23.26 -15.50 6.80
N MET A 126 -22.15 -15.40 6.08
CA MET A 126 -21.90 -14.31 5.14
C MET A 126 -22.80 -14.37 3.91
N LEU A 127 -23.19 -15.58 3.46
CA LEU A 127 -24.16 -15.75 2.36
C LEU A 127 -25.58 -15.36 2.79
N ARG A 128 -25.89 -15.45 4.09
CA ARG A 128 -27.21 -15.11 4.68
C ARG A 128 -27.29 -13.66 5.17
N GLY A 129 -26.16 -12.98 5.38
CA GLY A 129 -26.13 -11.62 5.94
C GLY A 129 -26.31 -10.53 4.88
N ASP A 130 -27.02 -9.45 5.26
CA ASP A 130 -27.29 -8.26 4.43
C ASP A 130 -26.12 -7.21 4.46
N LYS A 131 -24.92 -7.59 4.92
CA LYS A 131 -23.81 -6.65 5.00
C LYS A 131 -23.23 -6.36 3.61
N PRO A 132 -22.93 -5.08 3.28
CA PRO A 132 -22.32 -4.75 2.01
C PRO A 132 -20.97 -5.46 1.86
N ARG A 133 -20.81 -6.13 0.71
CA ARG A 133 -19.60 -6.93 0.40
C ARG A 133 -18.64 -6.11 -0.42
N GLU A 134 -17.37 -6.13 -0.04
CA GLU A 134 -16.31 -5.68 -0.94
C GLU A 134 -16.14 -6.71 -2.08
N LYS A 135 -15.95 -6.18 -3.31
CA LYS A 135 -15.80 -7.00 -4.50
C LYS A 135 -14.32 -7.31 -4.76
N GLY A 136 -14.04 -8.47 -5.34
CA GLY A 136 -12.69 -8.87 -5.76
C GLY A 136 -11.91 -9.62 -4.68
N VAL A 137 -10.56 -9.55 -4.75
CA VAL A 137 -9.65 -10.29 -3.87
C VAL A 137 -9.83 -9.89 -2.40
N ILE A 138 -10.12 -8.62 -2.12
CA ILE A 138 -10.36 -8.15 -0.74
C ILE A 138 -11.58 -8.85 -0.15
N GLY A 139 -12.70 -8.94 -0.89
CA GLY A 139 -13.87 -9.68 -0.45
C GLY A 139 -13.62 -11.18 -0.27
N ALA A 140 -12.76 -11.78 -1.10
CA ALA A 140 -12.35 -13.16 -0.94
C ALA A 140 -11.43 -13.36 0.29
N MET A 141 -10.52 -12.42 0.54
CA MET A 141 -9.68 -12.42 1.75
C MET A 141 -10.52 -12.29 3.02
N GLN A 142 -11.58 -11.47 3.01
CA GLN A 142 -12.53 -11.36 4.14
C GLN A 142 -13.18 -12.71 4.50
N LEU A 143 -13.40 -13.59 3.54
CA LEU A 143 -13.98 -14.91 3.75
C LEU A 143 -13.00 -15.89 4.40
N LEU A 144 -11.71 -15.72 4.12
CA LEU A 144 -10.65 -16.66 4.50
C LEU A 144 -9.92 -16.25 5.78
N GLN A 145 -10.07 -15.01 6.23
CA GLN A 145 -9.37 -14.47 7.40
C GLN A 145 -10.23 -14.54 8.67
N SER A 146 -9.57 -14.71 9.81
CA SER A 146 -10.23 -14.54 11.12
C SER A 146 -10.64 -13.07 11.31
N PRO A 147 -11.56 -12.76 12.25
CA PRO A 147 -11.89 -11.37 12.59
C PRO A 147 -10.66 -10.54 12.95
N GLU A 148 -9.72 -11.11 13.70
CA GLU A 148 -8.46 -10.44 14.09
C GLU A 148 -7.55 -10.14 12.88
N GLN A 149 -7.43 -11.08 11.95
CA GLN A 149 -6.69 -10.89 10.71
C GLN A 149 -7.35 -9.83 9.82
N TYR A 150 -8.68 -9.82 9.76
CA TYR A 150 -9.42 -8.80 9.02
C TYR A 150 -9.19 -7.40 9.61
N ASP A 151 -9.21 -7.28 10.94
CA ASP A 151 -8.92 -6.02 11.62
C ASP A 151 -7.46 -5.57 11.40
N ALA A 152 -6.50 -6.50 11.43
CA ALA A 152 -5.11 -6.22 11.11
C ALA A 152 -4.94 -5.74 9.66
N LEU A 153 -5.64 -6.36 8.71
CA LEU A 153 -5.64 -5.91 7.31
C LEU A 153 -6.18 -4.48 7.17
N ASN A 154 -7.30 -4.18 7.84
CA ASN A 154 -7.89 -2.84 7.83
C ASN A 154 -6.94 -1.79 8.42
N ARG A 155 -6.26 -2.11 9.53
CA ARG A 155 -5.23 -1.24 10.12
C ARG A 155 -4.08 -0.98 9.14
N MET A 156 -3.60 -2.00 8.45
CA MET A 156 -2.53 -1.86 7.45
C MET A 156 -2.98 -1.06 6.22
N LEU A 157 -4.22 -1.27 5.76
CA LEU A 157 -4.80 -0.48 4.67
C LEU A 157 -4.95 1.00 5.06
N MET A 158 -5.33 1.27 6.30
CA MET A 158 -5.48 2.63 6.81
C MET A 158 -4.14 3.34 6.95
N LEU A 159 -3.14 2.64 7.49
CA LEU A 159 -1.77 3.15 7.54
C LEU A 159 -1.24 3.48 6.13
N GLY A 160 -1.38 2.56 5.17
CA GLY A 160 -0.97 2.81 3.78
C GLY A 160 -1.70 4.01 3.16
N THR A 161 -3.00 4.15 3.43
CA THR A 161 -3.80 5.30 2.96
C THR A 161 -3.24 6.63 3.51
N LEU A 162 -2.86 6.66 4.79
CA LEU A 162 -2.30 7.84 5.44
C LEU A 162 -0.89 8.15 4.92
N LEU A 163 0.00 7.16 4.85
CA LEU A 163 1.38 7.33 4.39
C LEU A 163 1.43 7.91 2.97
N GLU A 164 0.68 7.29 2.06
CA GLU A 164 0.60 7.72 0.65
C GLU A 164 -0.08 9.09 0.50
N GLY A 165 -1.18 9.31 1.21
CA GLY A 165 -1.92 10.57 1.17
C GLY A 165 -1.06 11.73 1.67
N HIS A 166 -0.28 11.53 2.73
CA HIS A 166 0.65 12.53 3.24
C HIS A 166 1.81 12.77 2.28
N ALA A 167 2.40 11.71 1.69
CA ALA A 167 3.47 11.86 0.70
C ALA A 167 2.98 12.63 -0.53
N ASP A 168 1.79 12.31 -1.04
CA ASP A 168 1.15 13.05 -2.14
C ASP A 168 0.89 14.53 -1.80
N HIS A 169 0.49 14.83 -0.55
CA HIS A 169 0.32 16.21 -0.07
C HIS A 169 1.66 16.96 -0.05
N VAL A 170 2.72 16.37 0.52
CA VAL A 170 4.05 16.98 0.62
C VAL A 170 4.62 17.29 -0.76
N MET A 171 4.47 16.37 -1.73
CA MET A 171 4.93 16.57 -3.11
C MET A 171 4.29 17.80 -3.76
N ASP A 172 3.04 18.09 -3.46
CA ASP A 172 2.35 19.26 -4.00
C ASP A 172 2.70 20.53 -3.20
N ALA A 173 2.86 20.40 -1.87
CA ALA A 173 3.15 21.52 -0.97
C ALA A 173 4.54 22.14 -1.19
N VAL A 174 5.55 21.38 -1.70
CA VAL A 174 6.87 21.95 -2.04
C VAL A 174 6.79 23.04 -3.10
N GLY A 175 5.79 22.99 -3.95
CA GLY A 175 5.45 24.03 -4.90
C GLY A 175 6.49 24.25 -6.01
N PRO A 176 6.25 25.26 -6.88
CA PRO A 176 7.08 25.51 -8.05
C PRO A 176 8.45 26.10 -7.73
N ALA A 177 8.68 26.53 -6.49
CA ALA A 177 10.01 27.02 -6.06
C ALA A 177 11.05 25.88 -6.05
N GLN A 178 10.63 24.67 -5.74
CA GLN A 178 11.49 23.47 -5.71
C GLN A 178 11.31 22.60 -6.96
N VAL A 179 10.08 22.45 -7.43
CA VAL A 179 9.73 21.68 -8.63
C VAL A 179 8.97 22.59 -9.60
N PRO A 180 9.65 23.32 -10.48
CA PRO A 180 9.04 24.35 -11.34
C PRO A 180 7.81 23.88 -12.12
N THR A 181 7.81 22.61 -12.56
CA THR A 181 6.73 22.03 -13.37
C THR A 181 5.78 21.12 -12.56
N VAL A 182 5.72 21.24 -11.23
CA VAL A 182 4.92 20.35 -10.34
C VAL A 182 3.45 20.25 -10.78
N ALA A 183 2.82 21.35 -11.13
CA ALA A 183 1.41 21.36 -11.58
C ALA A 183 1.21 20.55 -12.88
N SER A 184 2.15 20.66 -13.82
CA SER A 184 2.12 19.90 -15.08
C SER A 184 2.35 18.41 -14.86
N ILE A 185 3.28 18.06 -13.95
CA ILE A 185 3.56 16.68 -13.56
C ILE A 185 2.31 16.07 -12.93
N ARG A 186 1.68 16.75 -11.96
CA ARG A 186 0.46 16.30 -11.29
C ARG A 186 -0.67 16.07 -12.29
N ALA A 187 -0.96 17.04 -13.16
CA ALA A 187 -2.00 16.92 -14.16
C ALA A 187 -1.76 15.74 -15.14
N ALA A 188 -0.50 15.55 -15.58
CA ALA A 188 -0.13 14.43 -16.46
C ALA A 188 -0.28 13.07 -15.74
N PHE A 189 0.12 13.01 -14.48
CA PHE A 189 0.03 11.80 -13.64
C PHE A 189 -1.42 11.41 -13.34
N ASP A 190 -2.26 12.37 -13.00
CA ASP A 190 -3.70 12.15 -12.74
C ASP A 190 -4.43 11.72 -14.03
N LYS A 191 -4.11 12.35 -15.16
CA LYS A 191 -4.63 11.94 -16.47
C LYS A 191 -4.24 10.49 -16.80
N ARG A 192 -3.01 10.06 -16.47
CA ARG A 192 -2.57 8.67 -16.64
C ARG A 192 -3.36 7.72 -15.71
N ARG A 193 -3.62 8.14 -14.46
CA ARG A 193 -4.41 7.35 -13.50
C ARG A 193 -5.86 7.15 -13.96
N THR A 194 -6.47 8.16 -14.59
CA THR A 194 -7.88 8.16 -15.02
C THR A 194 -8.10 7.79 -16.49
N GLY A 195 -7.05 7.73 -17.30
CA GLY A 195 -7.11 7.50 -18.73
C GLY A 195 -7.60 6.10 -19.15
N PRO A 196 -7.99 5.93 -20.42
CA PRO A 196 -8.44 4.65 -20.97
C PRO A 196 -7.33 3.60 -20.85
N ARG A 197 -7.67 2.42 -20.37
CA ARG A 197 -6.75 1.32 -20.05
C ARG A 197 -6.94 0.16 -21.02
N ASN A 198 -5.85 -0.56 -21.30
CA ASN A 198 -5.89 -1.84 -22.00
C ASN A 198 -6.82 -2.81 -21.24
N PRO A 199 -7.69 -3.56 -21.94
CA PRO A 199 -8.61 -4.55 -21.34
C PRO A 199 -7.91 -5.51 -20.36
N VAL A 200 -6.70 -5.97 -20.69
CA VAL A 200 -5.90 -6.86 -19.81
C VAL A 200 -5.53 -6.17 -18.49
N GLN A 201 -5.10 -4.92 -18.54
CA GLN A 201 -4.79 -4.15 -17.32
C GLN A 201 -6.03 -3.93 -16.46
N ARG A 202 -7.21 -3.73 -17.07
CA ARG A 202 -8.48 -3.62 -16.35
C ARG A 202 -8.82 -4.90 -15.61
N ILE A 203 -8.66 -6.06 -16.27
CA ILE A 203 -8.93 -7.37 -15.65
C ILE A 203 -7.96 -7.63 -14.50
N ILE A 204 -6.65 -7.41 -14.70
CA ILE A 204 -5.64 -7.61 -13.65
C ILE A 204 -5.93 -6.70 -12.45
N ARG A 205 -6.22 -5.42 -12.65
CA ARG A 205 -6.54 -4.47 -11.57
C ARG A 205 -7.83 -4.84 -10.83
N ALA A 206 -8.86 -5.28 -11.56
CA ALA A 206 -10.10 -5.74 -10.95
C ALA A 206 -9.89 -7.01 -10.10
N LEU A 207 -9.06 -7.96 -10.58
CA LEU A 207 -8.71 -9.18 -9.85
C LEU A 207 -7.92 -8.87 -8.56
N ILE A 208 -7.05 -7.85 -8.57
CA ILE A 208 -6.24 -7.45 -7.42
C ILE A 208 -7.02 -6.49 -6.48
N GLY A 209 -8.20 -6.02 -6.87
CA GLY A 209 -8.93 -4.98 -6.12
C GLY A 209 -8.23 -3.61 -6.16
N MET A 210 -7.34 -3.38 -7.15
CA MET A 210 -6.52 -2.18 -7.24
C MET A 210 -7.34 -0.90 -7.43
N ASP A 211 -8.54 -0.99 -8.00
CA ASP A 211 -9.41 0.18 -8.17
C ASP A 211 -9.96 0.66 -6.81
N ALA A 212 -10.24 -0.26 -5.89
CA ALA A 212 -10.62 0.08 -4.50
C ALA A 212 -9.43 0.68 -3.73
N LYS A 213 -8.22 0.10 -3.87
CA LYS A 213 -6.99 0.66 -3.27
C LYS A 213 -6.66 2.05 -3.81
N LEU A 214 -6.77 2.27 -5.11
CA LEU A 214 -6.53 3.58 -5.72
C LEU A 214 -7.54 4.62 -5.20
N ALA A 215 -8.79 4.22 -5.02
CA ALA A 215 -9.80 5.09 -4.40
C ALA A 215 -9.44 5.45 -2.95
N GLN A 216 -8.86 4.51 -2.18
CA GLN A 216 -8.38 4.79 -0.82
C GLN A 216 -7.21 5.79 -0.81
N TYR A 217 -6.22 5.64 -1.69
CA TYR A 217 -5.09 6.59 -1.79
C TYR A 217 -5.55 8.01 -2.16
N ILE A 218 -6.51 8.13 -3.08
CA ILE A 218 -7.10 9.43 -3.45
C ILE A 218 -7.81 10.04 -2.23
N ARG A 219 -8.53 9.24 -1.44
CA ARG A 219 -9.19 9.69 -0.21
C ARG A 219 -8.17 10.09 0.86
N GLY A 220 -7.04 9.37 0.98
CA GLY A 220 -5.95 9.70 1.89
C GLY A 220 -5.39 11.10 1.64
N LYS A 221 -5.10 11.44 0.38
CA LYS A 221 -4.66 12.80 0.05
C LYS A 221 -5.71 13.85 0.37
N ALA A 222 -6.98 13.61 0.01
CA ALA A 222 -8.06 14.54 0.29
C ALA A 222 -8.25 14.76 1.81
N PHE A 223 -8.12 13.70 2.62
CA PHE A 223 -8.13 13.78 4.07
C PHE A 223 -7.00 14.68 4.58
N VAL A 224 -5.75 14.45 4.15
CA VAL A 224 -4.59 15.25 4.58
C VAL A 224 -4.77 16.71 4.17
N ASP A 225 -5.11 16.97 2.90
CA ASP A 225 -5.33 18.31 2.37
C ASP A 225 -6.38 19.07 3.19
N GLU A 226 -7.50 18.43 3.50
CA GLU A 226 -8.60 19.03 4.25
C GLU A 226 -8.22 19.31 5.72
N VAL A 227 -7.56 18.35 6.40
CA VAL A 227 -7.11 18.57 7.79
C VAL A 227 -6.08 19.69 7.84
N VAL A 228 -5.05 19.63 6.97
CA VAL A 228 -4.01 20.66 6.95
C VAL A 228 -4.60 22.03 6.63
N SER A 229 -5.55 22.13 5.71
CA SER A 229 -6.22 23.40 5.39
C SER A 229 -6.97 24.00 6.57
N ARG A 230 -7.55 23.16 7.45
CA ARG A 230 -8.34 23.61 8.61
C ARG A 230 -7.52 23.94 9.83
N VAL A 231 -6.49 23.14 10.13
CA VAL A 231 -5.76 23.22 11.41
C VAL A 231 -4.27 23.49 11.28
N GLY A 232 -3.74 23.48 10.07
CA GLY A 232 -2.30 23.65 9.77
C GLY A 232 -1.50 22.37 9.94
N MET A 233 -0.31 22.33 9.35
CA MET A 233 0.58 21.16 9.35
C MET A 233 1.05 20.79 10.76
N ASP A 234 1.35 21.76 11.61
CA ASP A 234 1.84 21.51 12.98
C ASP A 234 0.81 20.67 13.78
N ARG A 235 -0.48 21.03 13.70
CA ARG A 235 -1.52 20.27 14.38
C ARG A 235 -1.83 18.96 13.68
N PHE A 236 -1.77 18.92 12.35
CA PHE A 236 -1.91 17.67 11.61
C PHE A 236 -0.86 16.63 12.07
N ASN A 237 0.36 17.06 12.33
CA ASN A 237 1.45 16.16 12.75
C ASN A 237 1.18 15.40 14.06
N THR A 238 0.17 15.77 14.84
CA THR A 238 -0.33 14.96 15.97
C THR A 238 -0.72 13.54 15.53
N ILE A 239 -1.08 13.34 14.26
CA ILE A 239 -1.43 12.05 13.68
C ILE A 239 -0.31 11.00 13.82
N TRP A 240 0.94 11.46 13.91
CA TRP A 240 2.12 10.59 14.02
C TRP A 240 2.50 10.23 15.46
N THR A 241 1.72 10.65 16.46
CA THR A 241 2.07 10.46 17.88
C THR A 241 1.98 8.99 18.29
N SER A 242 0.93 8.28 17.87
CA SER A 242 0.71 6.87 18.21
C SER A 242 -0.35 6.24 17.29
N ALA A 243 -0.57 4.94 17.46
CA ALA A 243 -1.60 4.21 16.72
C ALA A 243 -3.02 4.75 16.98
N GLU A 244 -3.29 5.26 18.19
CA GLU A 244 -4.58 5.80 18.60
C GLU A 244 -4.91 7.13 17.91
N THR A 245 -3.89 7.88 17.48
CA THR A 245 -4.07 9.14 16.76
C THR A 245 -4.25 8.94 15.26
N MET A 246 -4.03 7.72 14.74
CA MET A 246 -4.32 7.41 13.34
C MET A 246 -5.82 7.56 13.03
N PRO A 247 -6.18 7.89 11.78
CA PRO A 247 -7.58 8.04 11.40
C PRO A 247 -8.29 6.68 11.37
N LEU A 248 -9.55 6.70 11.79
CA LEU A 248 -10.46 5.57 11.63
C LEU A 248 -11.03 5.55 10.18
N PRO A 249 -11.54 4.41 9.70
CA PRO A 249 -12.03 4.30 8.32
C PRO A 249 -13.06 5.35 7.90
N ASP A 250 -13.98 5.70 8.80
CA ASP A 250 -15.02 6.71 8.55
C ASP A 250 -14.51 8.16 8.67
N GLU A 251 -13.39 8.36 9.36
CA GLU A 251 -12.76 9.68 9.51
C GLU A 251 -12.01 10.11 8.24
N ILE A 252 -11.57 9.15 7.41
CA ILE A 252 -10.95 9.45 6.10
C ILE A 252 -11.92 10.21 5.18
N ASP A 253 -13.19 9.84 5.21
CA ASP A 253 -14.23 10.49 4.41
C ASP A 253 -14.85 11.71 5.14
N GLU A 254 -14.68 11.79 6.47
CA GLU A 254 -15.19 12.87 7.32
C GLU A 254 -14.06 13.43 8.24
N PRO A 255 -13.09 14.19 7.69
CA PRO A 255 -11.91 14.67 8.45
C PRO A 255 -12.24 15.47 9.70
N ALA A 256 -13.42 16.10 9.75
CA ALA A 256 -13.90 16.82 10.94
C ALA A 256 -14.04 15.92 12.17
N LYS A 257 -14.37 14.63 11.98
CA LYS A 257 -14.47 13.66 13.08
C LYS A 257 -13.09 13.38 13.68
N TRP A 258 -12.07 13.20 12.84
CA TRP A 258 -10.70 13.04 13.29
C TRP A 258 -10.21 14.26 14.08
N ILE A 259 -10.44 15.46 13.54
CA ILE A 259 -10.08 16.73 14.21
C ILE A 259 -10.73 16.78 15.59
N ALA A 260 -12.01 16.45 15.70
CA ALA A 260 -12.74 16.51 16.97
C ALA A 260 -12.30 15.44 17.98
N ARG A 261 -11.82 14.28 17.52
CA ARG A 261 -11.36 13.18 18.37
C ARG A 261 -9.93 13.36 18.86
N VAL A 262 -9.05 13.92 18.01
CA VAL A 262 -7.61 13.90 18.23
C VAL A 262 -7.06 15.26 18.65
N LEU A 263 -7.64 16.36 18.17
CA LEU A 263 -7.16 17.74 18.38
C LEU A 263 -8.03 18.55 19.31
#